data_72eb8156efc3dc1cd3a4c594eaefe743
#
_entry.id   72eb8156efc3dc1cd3a4c594eaefe743
#
_cell.length_a   1.000
_cell.length_b   1.000
_cell.length_c   1.000
_cell.angle_alpha   90.00
_cell.angle_beta   90.00
_cell.angle_gamma   90.00
#
_symmetry.space_group_name_H-M   'P 1'
#
loop_
_entity.id
_entity.type
_entity.pdbx_description
1 polymer ?
#
loop_
_entity_poly.entity_id
_entity_poly.type
_entity_poly.pdbx_seq_one_letter_code
_entity_poly.pdbx_strand_id
1 'polypeptide(L)'
;SFAITPTVLTFVLWIPGDENEYTHISRVTPGELDLGALSYTDELVDALASSKLTLQDVNQRLDQIAAAPNPYSRWATFAAFGAAGGAFAMLMRASWHDVFWSTVLSLIVYLFVLWSAKSRRVAHMLEPLVALVSALLAAAVAVYIDPMINVPLVVLSAIIVFIPGLALTLGLAELAARHLVSGTARVMDAVMLLFKLYFGAFLGIALGQILFGQIPPQLAPSVPQWTSWLAVAILCGSLVVVFKARLKHALWGLVSGFIAYAASLWGAYYLGLALGAFVGAFAVSLYGNLFNRL
;
A
#
# COMPACT_ATOMS: atom_id res chain seq x y z
N SER A 1 20.03 20.55 16.21
CA SER A 1 18.68 20.60 15.59
C SER A 1 18.68 19.80 14.28
N PHE A 2 17.53 19.29 13.91
CA PHE A 2 17.38 18.57 12.64
C PHE A 2 16.09 19.00 11.93
N ALA A 3 16.11 18.99 10.60
CA ALA A 3 14.94 19.17 9.75
C ALA A 3 14.88 18.03 8.74
N ILE A 4 13.75 17.35 8.69
CA ILE A 4 13.50 16.22 7.80
C ILE A 4 12.45 16.62 6.79
N THR A 5 12.80 16.48 5.50
CA THR A 5 11.85 16.53 4.40
C THR A 5 11.87 15.17 3.69
N PRO A 6 10.88 14.81 2.87
CA PRO A 6 10.84 13.49 2.22
C PRO A 6 12.06 13.14 1.38
N THR A 7 12.82 14.15 0.91
CA THR A 7 13.97 13.94 0.01
C THR A 7 15.27 14.52 0.53
N VAL A 8 15.25 15.28 1.63
CA VAL A 8 16.44 15.92 2.19
C VAL A 8 16.42 15.84 3.70
N LEU A 9 17.52 15.34 4.26
CA LEU A 9 17.79 15.33 5.68
C LEU A 9 18.84 16.39 5.97
N THR A 10 18.50 17.35 6.82
CA THR A 10 19.43 18.38 7.30
C THR A 10 19.59 18.25 8.79
N PHE A 11 20.80 18.16 9.28
CA PHE A 11 21.10 18.18 10.71
C PHE A 11 22.29 19.08 11.02
N VAL A 12 22.19 19.75 12.16
CA VAL A 12 23.22 20.63 12.68
C VAL A 12 23.78 19.97 13.94
N LEU A 13 25.10 19.78 13.95
CA LEU A 13 25.86 19.19 15.05
C LEU A 13 26.64 20.28 15.75
N TRP A 14 26.57 20.27 17.07
CA TRP A 14 27.47 21.04 17.95
C TRP A 14 28.39 20.08 18.65
N ILE A 15 29.68 20.34 18.55
CA ILE A 15 30.70 19.58 19.28
C ILE A 15 31.03 20.36 20.55
N PRO A 16 30.88 19.80 21.75
CA PRO A 16 31.25 20.50 22.98
C PRO A 16 32.71 20.96 22.96
N GLY A 17 32.94 22.28 23.12
CA GLY A 17 34.26 22.89 23.04
C GLY A 17 34.70 23.42 21.68
N ASP A 18 33.87 23.29 20.65
CA ASP A 18 34.03 23.93 19.35
C ASP A 18 33.02 25.06 19.18
N GLU A 19 33.47 26.24 18.70
CA GLU A 19 32.61 27.38 18.42
C GLU A 19 31.86 27.24 17.08
N ASN A 20 32.21 26.24 16.26
CA ASN A 20 31.63 26.05 14.95
C ASN A 20 30.40 25.13 14.98
N GLU A 21 29.42 25.51 14.19
CA GLU A 21 28.25 24.66 13.87
C GLU A 21 28.50 23.88 12.58
N TYR A 22 28.38 22.56 12.65
CA TYR A 22 28.54 21.69 11.47
C TYR A 22 27.17 21.33 10.89
N THR A 23 26.83 21.89 9.74
CA THR A 23 25.61 21.56 9.01
C THR A 23 25.90 20.44 8.00
N HIS A 24 25.20 19.33 8.12
CA HIS A 24 25.25 18.23 7.17
C HIS A 24 23.90 18.11 6.45
N ILE A 25 23.96 18.03 5.11
CA ILE A 25 22.79 17.85 4.25
C ILE A 25 22.97 16.57 3.46
N SER A 26 22.03 15.65 3.63
CA SER A 26 22.00 14.39 2.88
C SER A 26 20.73 14.30 2.03
N ARG A 27 20.89 13.95 0.76
CA ARG A 27 19.76 13.67 -0.10
C ARG A 27 19.34 12.21 0.09
N VAL A 28 18.07 12.01 0.41
CA VAL A 28 17.47 10.69 0.60
C VAL A 28 16.48 10.43 -0.53
N THR A 29 16.60 9.29 -1.19
CA THR A 29 15.57 8.82 -2.13
C THR A 29 14.54 8.03 -1.34
N PRO A 30 13.23 8.33 -1.49
CA PRO A 30 12.18 7.52 -0.87
C PRO A 30 12.34 6.06 -1.29
N GLY A 31 12.40 5.16 -0.32
CA GLY A 31 12.49 3.72 -0.53
C GLY A 31 11.12 3.06 -0.64
N GLU A 32 11.13 1.77 -0.97
CA GLU A 32 9.93 0.94 -0.87
C GLU A 32 9.48 0.83 0.59
N LEU A 33 8.18 0.67 0.79
CA LEU A 33 7.60 0.47 2.11
C LEU A 33 7.99 -0.91 2.65
N ASP A 34 8.76 -0.91 3.73
CA ASP A 34 9.16 -2.12 4.47
C ASP A 34 8.85 -1.95 5.96
N LEU A 35 7.68 -2.47 6.38
CA LEU A 35 7.24 -2.37 7.77
C LEU A 35 8.08 -3.24 8.71
N GLY A 36 8.70 -4.30 8.19
CA GLY A 36 9.62 -5.13 8.97
C GLY A 36 10.89 -4.37 9.32
N ALA A 37 11.55 -3.76 8.33
CA ALA A 37 12.72 -2.93 8.54
C ALA A 37 12.41 -1.74 9.47
N LEU A 38 11.26 -1.09 9.30
CA LEU A 38 10.80 -0.02 10.17
C LEU A 38 10.68 -0.50 11.64
N SER A 39 10.04 -1.64 11.88
CA SER A 39 9.87 -2.20 13.23
C SER A 39 11.21 -2.60 13.88
N TYR A 40 12.18 -3.10 13.10
CA TYR A 40 13.51 -3.40 13.63
C TYR A 40 14.30 -2.12 13.96
N THR A 41 14.16 -1.08 13.13
CA THR A 41 14.82 0.21 13.37
C THR A 41 14.26 0.89 14.62
N ASP A 42 12.97 0.82 14.84
CA ASP A 42 12.30 1.35 16.03
C ASP A 42 12.81 0.67 17.30
N GLU A 43 12.88 -0.68 17.33
CA GLU A 43 13.48 -1.45 18.43
C GLU A 43 14.95 -1.07 18.70
N LEU A 44 15.72 -0.73 17.66
CA LEU A 44 17.11 -0.29 17.83
C LEU A 44 17.21 1.11 18.44
N VAL A 45 16.33 2.02 18.04
CA VAL A 45 16.25 3.38 18.60
C VAL A 45 15.92 3.31 20.09
N ASP A 46 14.95 2.50 20.47
CA ASP A 46 14.57 2.30 21.88
C ASP A 46 15.71 1.67 22.70
N ALA A 47 16.43 0.70 22.13
CA ALA A 47 17.57 0.08 22.78
C ALA A 47 18.74 1.06 22.97
N LEU A 48 18.96 1.96 22.01
CA LEU A 48 19.95 3.04 22.12
C LEU A 48 19.52 4.06 23.18
N ALA A 49 18.27 4.52 23.13
CA ALA A 49 17.73 5.48 24.10
C ALA A 49 17.78 4.95 25.55
N SER A 50 17.59 3.64 25.72
CA SER A 50 17.73 2.96 27.03
C SER A 50 19.17 2.59 27.37
N SER A 51 20.17 3.03 26.61
CA SER A 51 21.61 2.75 26.79
C SER A 51 21.97 1.25 26.82
N LYS A 52 21.16 0.40 26.21
CA LYS A 52 21.41 -1.05 26.09
C LYS A 52 22.39 -1.40 24.98
N LEU A 53 22.55 -0.50 24.01
CA LEU A 53 23.44 -0.67 22.86
C LEU A 53 24.35 0.54 22.71
N THR A 54 25.54 0.34 22.17
CA THR A 54 26.45 1.41 21.78
C THR A 54 26.10 1.93 20.38
N LEU A 55 26.55 3.14 20.04
CA LEU A 55 26.38 3.70 18.68
C LEU A 55 27.00 2.80 17.61
N GLN A 56 28.13 2.14 17.94
CA GLN A 56 28.79 1.24 17.00
C GLN A 56 27.96 -0.02 16.74
N ASP A 57 27.37 -0.60 17.79
CA ASP A 57 26.47 -1.76 17.66
C ASP A 57 25.22 -1.41 16.83
N VAL A 58 24.66 -0.22 17.06
CA VAL A 58 23.49 0.27 16.30
C VAL A 58 23.80 0.43 14.82
N ASN A 59 24.94 1.06 14.46
CA ASN A 59 25.35 1.19 13.08
C ASN A 59 25.50 -0.17 12.40
N GLN A 60 26.18 -1.12 13.05
CA GLN A 60 26.36 -2.47 12.51
C GLN A 60 25.01 -3.17 12.29
N ARG A 61 24.05 -3.01 13.20
CA ARG A 61 22.72 -3.60 13.08
C ARG A 61 21.86 -2.91 12.01
N LEU A 62 21.99 -1.59 11.84
CA LEU A 62 21.32 -0.88 10.74
C LEU A 62 21.82 -1.37 9.38
N ASP A 63 23.12 -1.59 9.22
CA ASP A 63 23.68 -2.18 7.99
C ASP A 63 23.15 -3.59 7.75
N GLN A 64 22.99 -4.40 8.80
CA GLN A 64 22.38 -5.73 8.70
C GLN A 64 20.91 -5.67 8.29
N ILE A 65 20.13 -4.72 8.85
CA ILE A 65 18.72 -4.53 8.45
C ILE A 65 18.63 -4.08 6.99
N ALA A 66 19.49 -3.14 6.57
CA ALA A 66 19.51 -2.65 5.18
C ALA A 66 19.91 -3.72 4.18
N ALA A 67 20.79 -4.65 4.57
CA ALA A 67 21.25 -5.77 3.74
C ALA A 67 20.35 -7.02 3.85
N ALA A 68 19.37 -7.03 4.74
CA ALA A 68 18.53 -8.20 4.98
C ALA A 68 17.71 -8.60 3.75
N PRO A 69 17.69 -9.88 3.37
CA PRO A 69 16.84 -10.35 2.27
C PRO A 69 15.36 -10.25 2.66
N ASN A 70 14.49 -10.22 1.65
CA ASN A 70 13.04 -10.22 1.88
C ASN A 70 12.64 -11.42 2.76
N PRO A 71 11.93 -11.22 3.88
CA PRO A 71 11.53 -12.29 4.80
C PRO A 71 10.58 -13.30 4.18
N TYR A 72 9.89 -12.92 3.11
CA TYR A 72 8.94 -13.77 2.39
C TYR A 72 9.51 -14.27 1.07
N SER A 73 9.22 -15.53 0.74
CA SER A 73 9.64 -16.11 -0.54
C SER A 73 8.95 -15.39 -1.71
N ARG A 74 9.58 -15.42 -2.88
CA ARG A 74 9.00 -14.85 -4.11
C ARG A 74 7.64 -15.47 -4.45
N TRP A 75 7.44 -16.75 -4.16
CA TRP A 75 6.17 -17.45 -4.37
C TRP A 75 5.09 -17.00 -3.38
N ALA A 76 5.46 -16.74 -2.11
CA ALA A 76 4.54 -16.19 -1.13
C ALA A 76 4.10 -14.78 -1.52
N THR A 77 5.03 -13.93 -1.99
CA THR A 77 4.69 -12.58 -2.46
C THR A 77 3.84 -12.63 -3.73
N PHE A 78 4.14 -13.54 -4.66
CA PHE A 78 3.31 -13.76 -5.86
C PHE A 78 1.87 -14.13 -5.48
N ALA A 79 1.71 -15.13 -4.60
CA ALA A 79 0.38 -15.53 -4.12
C ALA A 79 -0.34 -14.40 -3.36
N ALA A 80 0.40 -13.62 -2.56
CA ALA A 80 -0.15 -12.48 -1.83
C ALA A 80 -0.68 -11.38 -2.75
N PHE A 81 -0.01 -11.07 -3.86
CA PHE A 81 -0.52 -10.13 -4.85
C PHE A 81 -1.85 -10.59 -5.45
N GLY A 82 -1.92 -11.86 -5.91
CA GLY A 82 -3.16 -12.41 -6.44
C GLY A 82 -4.29 -12.41 -5.41
N ALA A 83 -3.98 -12.86 -4.18
CA ALA A 83 -4.94 -12.89 -3.09
C ALA A 83 -5.44 -11.49 -2.70
N ALA A 84 -4.57 -10.48 -2.72
CA ALA A 84 -4.97 -9.08 -2.44
C ALA A 84 -5.97 -8.56 -3.49
N GLY A 85 -5.71 -8.78 -4.78
CA GLY A 85 -6.63 -8.35 -5.85
C GLY A 85 -7.98 -9.06 -5.78
N GLY A 86 -7.97 -10.39 -5.64
CA GLY A 86 -9.22 -11.17 -5.51
C GLY A 86 -10.01 -10.82 -4.25
N ALA A 87 -9.33 -10.66 -3.10
CA ALA A 87 -9.97 -10.28 -1.85
C ALA A 87 -10.56 -8.87 -1.92
N PHE A 88 -9.88 -7.93 -2.58
CA PHE A 88 -10.43 -6.59 -2.76
C PHE A 88 -11.68 -6.61 -3.64
N ALA A 89 -11.70 -7.39 -4.72
CA ALA A 89 -12.90 -7.57 -5.54
C ALA A 89 -14.07 -8.18 -4.72
N MET A 90 -13.80 -9.17 -3.85
CA MET A 90 -14.81 -9.71 -2.94
C MET A 90 -15.32 -8.65 -1.95
N LEU A 91 -14.43 -7.81 -1.42
CA LEU A 91 -14.78 -6.72 -0.49
C LEU A 91 -15.69 -5.69 -1.16
N MET A 92 -15.43 -5.38 -2.45
CA MET A 92 -16.27 -4.51 -3.28
C MET A 92 -17.55 -5.20 -3.74
N ARG A 93 -17.82 -6.43 -3.32
CA ARG A 93 -18.99 -7.23 -3.68
C ARG A 93 -19.15 -7.40 -5.20
N ALA A 94 -18.03 -7.57 -5.87
CA ALA A 94 -17.97 -7.89 -7.28
C ALA A 94 -18.58 -9.28 -7.59
N SER A 95 -18.62 -9.70 -8.84
CA SER A 95 -19.00 -11.06 -9.21
C SER A 95 -17.85 -12.05 -8.99
N TRP A 96 -18.14 -13.36 -8.99
CA TRP A 96 -17.09 -14.40 -8.95
C TRP A 96 -16.16 -14.35 -10.19
N HIS A 97 -16.69 -13.92 -11.33
CA HIS A 97 -15.92 -13.64 -12.54
C HIS A 97 -14.90 -12.53 -12.30
N ASP A 98 -15.34 -11.43 -11.69
CA ASP A 98 -14.44 -10.33 -11.33
C ASP A 98 -13.38 -10.74 -10.33
N VAL A 99 -13.73 -11.52 -9.31
CA VAL A 99 -12.78 -12.05 -8.31
C VAL A 99 -11.70 -12.87 -8.96
N PHE A 100 -12.08 -13.78 -9.86
CA PHE A 100 -11.13 -14.63 -10.59
C PHE A 100 -10.17 -13.78 -11.46
N TRP A 101 -10.71 -12.91 -12.29
CA TRP A 101 -9.89 -12.09 -13.20
C TRP A 101 -9.06 -11.04 -12.47
N SER A 102 -9.56 -10.47 -11.37
CA SER A 102 -8.76 -9.59 -10.50
C SER A 102 -7.57 -10.33 -9.92
N THR A 103 -7.76 -11.57 -9.48
CA THR A 103 -6.66 -12.42 -8.99
C THR A 103 -5.62 -12.65 -10.07
N VAL A 104 -6.05 -13.08 -11.28
CA VAL A 104 -5.14 -13.35 -12.41
C VAL A 104 -4.37 -12.09 -12.82
N LEU A 105 -5.05 -10.96 -12.96
CA LEU A 105 -4.39 -9.70 -13.35
C LEU A 105 -3.44 -9.19 -12.26
N SER A 106 -3.76 -9.35 -10.98
CA SER A 106 -2.83 -9.03 -9.88
C SER A 106 -1.56 -9.87 -9.92
N LEU A 107 -1.64 -11.14 -10.31
CA LEU A 107 -0.47 -11.98 -10.53
C LEU A 107 0.39 -11.46 -11.68
N ILE A 108 -0.24 -11.01 -12.77
CA ILE A 108 0.48 -10.38 -13.89
C ILE A 108 1.14 -9.07 -13.44
N VAL A 109 0.45 -8.25 -12.65
CA VAL A 109 1.00 -7.03 -12.06
C VAL A 109 2.27 -7.33 -11.27
N TYR A 110 2.30 -8.40 -10.48
CA TYR A 110 3.51 -8.79 -9.76
C TYR A 110 4.68 -9.16 -10.68
N LEU A 111 4.43 -9.76 -11.85
CA LEU A 111 5.49 -10.00 -12.83
C LEU A 111 6.12 -8.69 -13.32
N PHE A 112 5.34 -7.63 -13.49
CA PHE A 112 5.87 -6.30 -13.79
C PHE A 112 6.69 -5.72 -12.64
N VAL A 113 6.30 -5.96 -11.39
CA VAL A 113 7.10 -5.59 -10.20
C VAL A 113 8.46 -6.31 -10.23
N LEU A 114 8.48 -7.61 -10.53
CA LEU A 114 9.76 -8.35 -10.68
C LEU A 114 10.61 -7.81 -11.84
N TRP A 115 9.97 -7.39 -12.93
CA TRP A 115 10.67 -6.79 -14.06
C TRP A 115 11.23 -5.40 -13.72
N SER A 116 10.49 -4.58 -13.01
CA SER A 116 10.94 -3.25 -12.57
C SER A 116 12.19 -3.32 -11.70
N ALA A 117 12.32 -4.34 -10.85
CA ALA A 117 13.51 -4.58 -10.04
C ALA A 117 14.80 -4.80 -10.87
N LYS A 118 14.66 -5.22 -12.15
CA LYS A 118 15.78 -5.45 -13.07
C LYS A 118 16.05 -4.28 -14.02
N SER A 119 15.10 -3.36 -14.16
CA SER A 119 15.16 -2.27 -15.16
C SER A 119 14.74 -0.93 -14.58
N ARG A 120 15.68 -0.02 -14.41
CA ARG A 120 15.41 1.35 -13.92
C ARG A 120 14.37 2.10 -14.77
N ARG A 121 14.33 1.85 -16.10
CA ARG A 121 13.35 2.50 -16.98
C ARG A 121 11.92 2.03 -16.66
N VAL A 122 11.74 0.74 -16.42
CA VAL A 122 10.44 0.16 -16.03
C VAL A 122 10.05 0.63 -14.64
N ALA A 123 10.99 0.70 -13.70
CA ALA A 123 10.73 1.17 -12.34
C ALA A 123 10.12 2.58 -12.29
N HIS A 124 10.57 3.52 -13.15
CA HIS A 124 10.02 4.88 -13.20
C HIS A 124 8.61 4.98 -13.80
N MET A 125 8.20 3.97 -14.58
CA MET A 125 6.90 3.95 -15.28
C MET A 125 6.00 2.80 -14.80
N LEU A 126 6.36 2.16 -13.69
CA LEU A 126 5.71 0.94 -13.22
C LEU A 126 4.21 1.16 -12.99
N GLU A 127 3.83 2.19 -12.25
CA GLU A 127 2.46 2.44 -11.83
C GLU A 127 1.52 2.68 -13.04
N PRO A 128 1.78 3.64 -13.95
CA PRO A 128 0.92 3.83 -15.11
C PRO A 128 0.96 2.64 -16.08
N LEU A 129 2.10 1.93 -16.17
CA LEU A 129 2.25 0.77 -17.05
C LEU A 129 1.39 -0.41 -16.57
N VAL A 130 1.44 -0.75 -15.27
CA VAL A 130 0.62 -1.85 -14.74
C VAL A 130 -0.87 -1.54 -14.82
N ALA A 131 -1.27 -0.28 -14.59
CA ALA A 131 -2.65 0.14 -14.72
C ALA A 131 -3.14 0.04 -16.17
N LEU A 132 -2.34 0.52 -17.14
CA LEU A 132 -2.63 0.45 -18.56
C LEU A 132 -2.75 -1.00 -19.05
N VAL A 133 -1.74 -1.83 -18.73
CA VAL A 133 -1.73 -3.24 -19.18
C VAL A 133 -2.88 -4.02 -18.54
N SER A 134 -3.15 -3.82 -17.25
CA SER A 134 -4.26 -4.48 -16.58
C SER A 134 -5.61 -4.08 -17.21
N ALA A 135 -5.77 -2.80 -17.56
CA ALA A 135 -6.98 -2.30 -18.20
C ALA A 135 -7.16 -2.84 -19.64
N LEU A 136 -6.07 -2.89 -20.40
CA LEU A 136 -6.10 -3.44 -21.74
C LEU A 136 -6.42 -4.94 -21.74
N LEU A 137 -5.79 -5.70 -20.83
CA LEU A 137 -6.08 -7.13 -20.68
C LEU A 137 -7.49 -7.39 -20.18
N ALA A 138 -7.99 -6.60 -19.21
CA ALA A 138 -9.36 -6.71 -18.73
C ALA A 138 -10.38 -6.41 -19.86
N ALA A 139 -10.10 -5.41 -20.70
CA ALA A 139 -10.95 -5.10 -21.88
C ALA A 139 -10.94 -6.27 -22.90
N ALA A 140 -9.78 -6.85 -23.17
CA ALA A 140 -9.67 -8.02 -24.05
C ALA A 140 -10.42 -9.22 -23.49
N VAL A 141 -10.30 -9.48 -22.18
CA VAL A 141 -11.06 -10.54 -21.50
C VAL A 141 -12.55 -10.31 -21.62
N ALA A 142 -13.03 -9.08 -21.36
CA ALA A 142 -14.46 -8.75 -21.44
C ALA A 142 -15.06 -8.98 -22.84
N VAL A 143 -14.28 -8.75 -23.89
CA VAL A 143 -14.77 -8.89 -25.26
C VAL A 143 -14.66 -10.31 -25.79
N TYR A 144 -13.57 -11.01 -25.48
CA TYR A 144 -13.26 -12.31 -26.14
C TYR A 144 -13.46 -13.54 -25.26
N ILE A 145 -13.43 -13.40 -23.92
CA ILE A 145 -13.38 -14.55 -23.02
C ILE A 145 -14.58 -14.57 -22.05
N ASP A 146 -14.78 -13.48 -21.33
CA ASP A 146 -15.77 -13.43 -20.25
C ASP A 146 -16.50 -12.07 -20.23
N PRO A 147 -17.62 -11.96 -20.96
CA PRO A 147 -18.35 -10.71 -21.06
C PRO A 147 -19.09 -10.31 -19.76
N MET A 148 -19.03 -11.15 -18.72
CA MET A 148 -19.69 -10.89 -17.45
C MET A 148 -18.86 -10.06 -16.47
N ILE A 149 -17.61 -9.73 -16.80
CA ILE A 149 -16.73 -8.97 -15.90
C ILE A 149 -17.02 -7.46 -15.93
N ASN A 150 -16.80 -6.84 -14.76
CA ASN A 150 -16.78 -5.39 -14.61
C ASN A 150 -15.35 -4.87 -14.80
N VAL A 151 -15.01 -4.43 -16.02
CA VAL A 151 -13.64 -4.02 -16.36
C VAL A 151 -13.08 -2.96 -15.41
N PRO A 152 -13.76 -1.83 -15.09
CA PRO A 152 -13.24 -0.86 -14.13
C PRO A 152 -12.93 -1.44 -12.75
N LEU A 153 -13.80 -2.31 -12.23
CA LEU A 153 -13.64 -2.91 -10.92
C LEU A 153 -12.52 -3.95 -10.90
N VAL A 154 -12.41 -4.76 -11.93
CA VAL A 154 -11.33 -5.74 -12.10
C VAL A 154 -9.97 -5.03 -12.18
N VAL A 155 -9.86 -3.93 -12.93
CA VAL A 155 -8.63 -3.14 -13.02
C VAL A 155 -8.27 -2.52 -11.69
N LEU A 156 -9.23 -1.87 -11.00
CA LEU A 156 -9.01 -1.29 -9.68
C LEU A 156 -8.51 -2.33 -8.68
N SER A 157 -9.14 -3.51 -8.69
CA SER A 157 -8.76 -4.62 -7.80
C SER A 157 -7.37 -5.18 -8.13
N ALA A 158 -7.02 -5.26 -9.42
CA ALA A 158 -5.71 -5.75 -9.84
C ALA A 158 -4.55 -4.86 -9.39
N ILE A 159 -4.77 -3.54 -9.32
CA ILE A 159 -3.73 -2.55 -8.95
C ILE A 159 -3.85 -2.07 -7.49
N ILE A 160 -4.68 -2.71 -6.66
CA ILE A 160 -4.98 -2.26 -5.29
C ILE A 160 -3.74 -2.06 -4.42
N VAL A 161 -2.72 -2.89 -4.62
CA VAL A 161 -1.44 -2.83 -3.88
C VAL A 161 -0.71 -1.51 -4.09
N PHE A 162 -0.90 -0.84 -5.23
CA PHE A 162 -0.26 0.45 -5.54
C PHE A 162 -1.03 1.66 -5.01
N ILE A 163 -2.24 1.48 -4.48
CA ILE A 163 -3.00 2.61 -3.94
C ILE A 163 -2.30 3.14 -2.68
N PRO A 164 -1.89 4.43 -2.68
CA PRO A 164 -1.02 5.00 -1.66
C PRO A 164 -1.76 5.37 -0.36
N GLY A 165 -2.57 4.46 0.19
CA GLY A 165 -3.38 4.71 1.38
C GLY A 165 -2.55 5.10 2.60
N LEU A 166 -1.44 4.39 2.86
CA LEU A 166 -0.56 4.71 3.98
C LEU A 166 0.13 6.07 3.80
N ALA A 167 0.62 6.38 2.59
CA ALA A 167 1.25 7.67 2.30
C ALA A 167 0.28 8.84 2.50
N LEU A 168 -0.99 8.69 2.08
CA LEU A 168 -2.04 9.67 2.33
C LEU A 168 -2.31 9.84 3.83
N THR A 169 -2.45 8.74 4.57
CA THR A 169 -2.73 8.77 6.01
C THR A 169 -1.60 9.45 6.78
N LEU A 170 -0.35 9.08 6.52
CA LEU A 170 0.83 9.68 7.16
C LEU A 170 0.98 11.15 6.78
N GLY A 171 0.81 11.50 5.49
CA GLY A 171 0.90 12.89 5.03
C GLY A 171 -0.17 13.78 5.67
N LEU A 172 -1.40 13.30 5.81
CA LEU A 172 -2.46 14.03 6.51
C LEU A 172 -2.19 14.15 8.01
N ALA A 173 -1.64 13.12 8.66
CA ALA A 173 -1.22 13.17 10.06
C ALA A 173 -0.09 14.19 10.29
N GLU A 174 0.90 14.23 9.39
CA GLU A 174 1.96 15.25 9.43
C GLU A 174 1.40 16.68 9.26
N LEU A 175 0.45 16.88 8.34
CA LEU A 175 -0.23 18.16 8.16
C LEU A 175 -1.01 18.59 9.43
N ALA A 176 -1.72 17.66 10.03
CA ALA A 176 -2.44 17.90 11.29
C ALA A 176 -1.49 18.28 12.44
N ALA A 177 -0.29 17.68 12.45
CA ALA A 177 0.80 18.01 13.38
C ALA A 177 1.57 19.29 13.00
N ARG A 178 1.14 20.03 11.97
CA ARG A 178 1.77 21.25 11.43
C ARG A 178 3.15 21.04 10.80
N HIS A 179 3.52 19.84 10.44
CA HIS A 179 4.69 19.55 9.62
C HIS A 179 4.36 19.80 8.13
N LEU A 180 4.15 21.07 7.77
CA LEU A 180 3.56 21.46 6.49
C LEU A 180 4.39 21.03 5.29
N VAL A 181 5.72 21.15 5.35
CA VAL A 181 6.62 20.81 4.22
C VAL A 181 6.62 19.32 3.95
N SER A 182 6.79 18.49 4.98
CA SER A 182 6.81 17.04 4.87
C SER A 182 5.44 16.49 4.47
N GLY A 183 4.37 16.94 5.16
CA GLY A 183 3.02 16.47 4.91
C GLY A 183 2.51 16.83 3.53
N THR A 184 2.72 18.07 3.05
CA THR A 184 2.29 18.47 1.69
C THR A 184 3.06 17.69 0.62
N ALA A 185 4.37 17.51 0.78
CA ALA A 185 5.16 16.74 -0.17
C ALA A 185 4.69 15.29 -0.28
N ARG A 186 4.41 14.63 0.86
CA ARG A 186 3.91 13.24 0.90
C ARG A 186 2.50 13.10 0.32
N VAL A 187 1.58 14.02 0.65
CA VAL A 187 0.23 14.03 0.08
C VAL A 187 0.29 14.26 -1.43
N MET A 188 1.10 15.21 -1.89
CA MET A 188 1.22 15.51 -3.31
C MET A 188 1.83 14.35 -4.11
N ASP A 189 2.83 13.64 -3.56
CA ASP A 189 3.39 12.43 -4.15
C ASP A 189 2.31 11.32 -4.28
N ALA A 190 1.54 11.10 -3.23
CA ALA A 190 0.43 10.15 -3.25
C ALA A 190 -0.67 10.52 -4.26
N VAL A 191 -1.02 11.80 -4.37
CA VAL A 191 -1.98 12.30 -5.38
C VAL A 191 -1.44 12.09 -6.80
N MET A 192 -0.16 12.37 -7.02
CA MET A 192 0.47 12.14 -8.32
C MET A 192 0.48 10.65 -8.69
N LEU A 193 0.72 9.77 -7.72
CA LEU A 193 0.64 8.32 -7.93
C LEU A 193 -0.77 7.87 -8.29
N LEU A 194 -1.80 8.35 -7.58
CA LEU A 194 -3.21 8.09 -7.95
C LEU A 194 -3.53 8.60 -9.36
N PHE A 195 -3.02 9.78 -9.72
CA PHE A 195 -3.21 10.32 -11.07
C PHE A 195 -2.58 9.43 -12.15
N LYS A 196 -1.34 8.94 -11.92
CA LYS A 196 -0.67 7.99 -12.82
C LYS A 196 -1.47 6.69 -13.00
N LEU A 197 -1.97 6.12 -11.89
CA LEU A 197 -2.79 4.90 -11.92
C LEU A 197 -4.11 5.14 -12.66
N TYR A 198 -4.81 6.22 -12.36
CA TYR A 198 -6.05 6.59 -13.03
C TYR A 198 -5.86 6.80 -14.52
N PHE A 199 -4.84 7.59 -14.91
CA PHE A 199 -4.55 7.85 -16.32
C PHE A 199 -4.18 6.57 -17.08
N GLY A 200 -3.33 5.71 -16.47
CA GLY A 200 -3.01 4.41 -17.05
C GLY A 200 -4.25 3.53 -17.28
N ALA A 201 -5.09 3.41 -16.27
CA ALA A 201 -6.34 2.63 -16.36
C ALA A 201 -7.30 3.22 -17.41
N PHE A 202 -7.50 4.53 -17.40
CA PHE A 202 -8.35 5.22 -18.37
C PHE A 202 -7.87 5.01 -19.80
N LEU A 203 -6.57 5.22 -20.03
CA LEU A 203 -5.96 5.04 -21.35
C LEU A 203 -6.07 3.57 -21.80
N GLY A 204 -5.82 2.62 -20.90
CA GLY A 204 -5.95 1.19 -21.21
C GLY A 204 -7.36 0.77 -21.59
N ILE A 205 -8.38 1.27 -20.87
CA ILE A 205 -9.80 1.03 -21.23
C ILE A 205 -10.15 1.66 -22.58
N ALA A 206 -9.75 2.93 -22.80
CA ALA A 206 -10.01 3.63 -24.05
C ALA A 206 -9.34 2.94 -25.25
N LEU A 207 -8.09 2.54 -25.13
CA LEU A 207 -7.39 1.74 -26.15
C LEU A 207 -8.07 0.37 -26.35
N GLY A 208 -8.49 -0.27 -25.27
CA GLY A 208 -9.23 -1.53 -25.34
C GLY A 208 -10.50 -1.42 -26.17
N GLN A 209 -11.27 -0.35 -25.97
CA GLN A 209 -12.49 -0.08 -26.76
C GLN A 209 -12.19 0.18 -28.24
N ILE A 210 -11.09 0.86 -28.55
CA ILE A 210 -10.67 1.12 -29.94
C ILE A 210 -10.21 -0.18 -30.64
N LEU A 211 -9.44 -1.01 -29.93
CA LEU A 211 -8.81 -2.21 -30.48
C LEU A 211 -9.75 -3.42 -30.54
N PHE A 212 -10.60 -3.59 -29.52
CA PHE A 212 -11.41 -4.79 -29.32
C PHE A 212 -12.91 -4.53 -29.53
N GLY A 213 -13.33 -3.27 -29.60
CA GLY A 213 -14.74 -2.88 -29.74
C GLY A 213 -15.39 -2.53 -28.40
N GLN A 214 -16.72 -2.40 -28.42
CA GLN A 214 -17.45 -1.99 -27.21
C GLN A 214 -17.37 -3.06 -26.12
N ILE A 215 -17.02 -2.62 -24.91
CA ILE A 215 -17.02 -3.47 -23.71
C ILE A 215 -18.49 -3.72 -23.31
N PRO A 216 -18.92 -4.98 -23.17
CA PRO A 216 -20.28 -5.31 -22.79
C PRO A 216 -20.61 -4.82 -21.38
N PRO A 217 -21.88 -4.46 -21.10
CA PRO A 217 -22.29 -4.10 -19.76
C PRO A 217 -22.25 -5.33 -18.84
N GLN A 218 -21.83 -5.13 -17.58
CA GLN A 218 -21.80 -6.19 -16.57
C GLN A 218 -23.23 -6.69 -16.25
N LEU A 219 -23.42 -8.00 -16.28
CA LEU A 219 -24.70 -8.66 -15.95
C LEU A 219 -24.58 -9.68 -14.82
N ALA A 220 -23.36 -9.96 -14.34
CA ALA A 220 -23.13 -10.99 -13.33
C ALA A 220 -23.60 -10.55 -11.91
N PRO A 221 -24.21 -11.45 -11.14
CA PRO A 221 -24.63 -11.16 -9.78
C PRO A 221 -23.43 -10.97 -8.84
N SER A 222 -23.59 -10.08 -7.85
CA SER A 222 -22.57 -9.85 -6.84
C SER A 222 -22.40 -11.07 -5.91
N VAL A 223 -21.17 -11.25 -5.39
CA VAL A 223 -20.88 -12.30 -4.40
C VAL A 223 -21.72 -12.12 -3.12
N PRO A 224 -22.01 -13.20 -2.38
CA PRO A 224 -22.77 -13.15 -1.13
C PRO A 224 -22.09 -12.24 -0.08
N GLN A 225 -22.86 -11.59 0.78
CA GLN A 225 -22.34 -10.63 1.75
C GLN A 225 -21.35 -11.25 2.77
N TRP A 226 -21.52 -12.51 3.13
CA TRP A 226 -20.62 -13.19 4.08
C TRP A 226 -19.18 -13.29 3.56
N THR A 227 -18.97 -13.30 2.22
CA THR A 227 -17.64 -13.39 1.61
C THR A 227 -16.77 -12.17 1.92
N SER A 228 -17.38 -11.02 2.23
CA SER A 228 -16.62 -9.82 2.63
C SER A 228 -15.83 -10.00 3.92
N TRP A 229 -16.33 -10.82 4.87
CA TRP A 229 -15.58 -11.15 6.08
C TRP A 229 -14.33 -11.99 5.78
N LEU A 230 -14.49 -12.96 4.88
CA LEU A 230 -13.36 -13.76 4.40
C LEU A 230 -12.37 -12.88 3.61
N ALA A 231 -12.89 -11.96 2.79
CA ALA A 231 -12.09 -11.01 2.03
C ALA A 231 -11.21 -10.14 2.93
N VAL A 232 -11.74 -9.63 4.05
CA VAL A 232 -10.95 -8.86 5.04
C VAL A 232 -9.78 -9.70 5.56
N ALA A 233 -10.02 -10.96 5.93
CA ALA A 233 -8.96 -11.83 6.44
C ALA A 233 -7.86 -12.08 5.38
N ILE A 234 -8.27 -12.39 4.14
CA ILE A 234 -7.33 -12.66 3.04
C ILE A 234 -6.56 -11.38 2.67
N LEU A 235 -7.25 -10.24 2.59
CA LEU A 235 -6.61 -8.96 2.25
C LEU A 235 -5.58 -8.57 3.32
N CYS A 236 -5.94 -8.60 4.60
CA CYS A 236 -5.01 -8.28 5.68
C CYS A 236 -3.80 -9.23 5.69
N GLY A 237 -4.02 -10.55 5.53
CA GLY A 237 -2.93 -11.52 5.42
C GLY A 237 -2.02 -11.27 4.22
N SER A 238 -2.60 -10.90 3.09
CA SER A 238 -1.83 -10.54 1.88
C SER A 238 -0.99 -9.28 2.08
N LEU A 239 -1.55 -8.25 2.73
CA LEU A 239 -0.84 -7.01 3.01
C LEU A 239 0.33 -7.19 3.98
N VAL A 240 0.24 -8.13 4.95
CA VAL A 240 1.38 -8.51 5.82
C VAL A 240 2.57 -8.95 4.98
N VAL A 241 2.34 -9.79 3.95
CA VAL A 241 3.39 -10.28 3.06
C VAL A 241 3.89 -9.19 2.11
N VAL A 242 2.98 -8.42 1.50
CA VAL A 242 3.30 -7.37 0.53
C VAL A 242 4.13 -6.26 1.17
N PHE A 243 3.79 -5.83 2.38
CA PHE A 243 4.50 -4.80 3.13
C PHE A 243 5.65 -5.33 3.98
N LYS A 244 6.03 -6.59 3.79
CA LYS A 244 7.13 -7.25 4.52
C LYS A 244 7.00 -7.15 6.04
N ALA A 245 5.77 -7.07 6.56
CA ALA A 245 5.53 -6.91 7.99
C ALA A 245 5.94 -8.15 8.78
N ARG A 246 6.38 -7.96 10.02
CA ARG A 246 6.79 -9.07 10.92
C ARG A 246 5.57 -9.88 11.34
N LEU A 247 5.68 -11.21 11.31
CA LEU A 247 4.58 -12.12 11.68
C LEU A 247 4.06 -11.88 13.10
N LYS A 248 4.91 -11.41 14.03
CA LYS A 248 4.48 -11.08 15.39
C LYS A 248 3.38 -10.01 15.45
N HIS A 249 3.33 -9.12 14.43
CA HIS A 249 2.34 -8.05 14.32
C HIS A 249 1.17 -8.41 13.39
N ALA A 250 1.25 -9.55 12.69
CA ALA A 250 0.23 -9.96 11.70
C ALA A 250 -1.16 -10.10 12.33
N LEU A 251 -1.25 -10.69 13.52
CA LEU A 251 -2.51 -10.84 14.23
C LEU A 251 -3.14 -9.49 14.59
N TRP A 252 -2.34 -8.53 15.04
CA TRP A 252 -2.81 -7.17 15.35
C TRP A 252 -3.33 -6.46 14.09
N GLY A 253 -2.62 -6.61 12.96
CA GLY A 253 -3.06 -6.10 11.67
C GLY A 253 -4.38 -6.73 11.21
N LEU A 254 -4.53 -8.03 11.39
CA LEU A 254 -5.76 -8.75 11.05
C LEU A 254 -6.94 -8.26 11.90
N VAL A 255 -6.75 -8.15 13.23
CA VAL A 255 -7.77 -7.63 14.14
C VAL A 255 -8.16 -6.20 13.78
N SER A 256 -7.18 -5.33 13.45
CA SER A 256 -7.47 -3.96 13.01
C SER A 256 -8.35 -3.91 11.75
N GLY A 257 -8.11 -4.79 10.79
CA GLY A 257 -8.93 -4.91 9.58
C GLY A 257 -10.37 -5.33 9.88
N PHE A 258 -10.57 -6.28 10.78
CA PHE A 258 -11.90 -6.68 11.21
C PHE A 258 -12.62 -5.57 11.98
N ILE A 259 -11.93 -4.85 12.86
CA ILE A 259 -12.49 -3.69 13.58
C ILE A 259 -12.90 -2.60 12.57
N ALA A 260 -12.04 -2.28 11.60
CA ALA A 260 -12.35 -1.30 10.57
C ALA A 260 -13.61 -1.67 9.80
N TYR A 261 -13.68 -2.92 9.35
CA TYR A 261 -14.78 -3.39 8.53
C TYR A 261 -16.09 -3.45 9.33
N ALA A 262 -16.08 -4.04 10.54
CA ALA A 262 -17.25 -4.12 11.40
C ALA A 262 -17.80 -2.73 11.78
N ALA A 263 -16.91 -1.82 12.19
CA ALA A 263 -17.29 -0.45 12.54
C ALA A 263 -17.81 0.34 11.32
N SER A 264 -17.22 0.12 10.14
CA SER A 264 -17.72 0.73 8.89
C SER A 264 -19.12 0.23 8.54
N LEU A 265 -19.38 -1.07 8.67
CA LEU A 265 -20.73 -1.64 8.43
C LEU A 265 -21.76 -1.09 9.43
N TRP A 266 -21.39 -1.05 10.70
CA TRP A 266 -22.25 -0.50 11.76
C TRP A 266 -22.55 0.98 11.50
N GLY A 267 -21.55 1.78 11.20
CA GLY A 267 -21.70 3.19 10.87
C GLY A 267 -22.53 3.41 9.60
N ALA A 268 -22.32 2.59 8.55
CA ALA A 268 -23.08 2.67 7.32
C ALA A 268 -24.58 2.36 7.52
N TYR A 269 -24.88 1.43 8.41
CA TYR A 269 -26.29 1.07 8.72
C TYR A 269 -27.06 2.23 9.38
N TYR A 270 -26.45 2.95 10.32
CA TYR A 270 -27.12 4.03 11.06
C TYR A 270 -26.94 5.43 10.45
N LEU A 271 -25.81 5.70 9.82
CA LEU A 271 -25.39 7.04 9.40
C LEU A 271 -25.21 7.18 7.89
N GLY A 272 -25.39 6.08 7.14
CA GLY A 272 -25.15 6.06 5.71
C GLY A 272 -23.68 5.74 5.32
N LEU A 273 -23.48 5.38 4.07
CA LEU A 273 -22.23 4.80 3.56
C LEU A 273 -20.99 5.69 3.79
N ALA A 274 -21.13 7.00 3.57
CA ALA A 274 -20.01 7.94 3.70
C ALA A 274 -19.53 8.08 5.16
N LEU A 275 -20.47 8.19 6.11
CA LEU A 275 -20.14 8.27 7.53
C LEU A 275 -19.73 6.90 8.11
N GLY A 276 -20.17 5.79 7.49
CA GLY A 276 -19.69 4.46 7.83
C GLY A 276 -18.19 4.31 7.68
N ALA A 277 -17.62 4.82 6.58
CA ALA A 277 -16.16 4.82 6.38
C ALA A 277 -15.42 5.64 7.45
N PHE A 278 -15.97 6.79 7.84
CA PHE A 278 -15.43 7.60 8.94
C PHE A 278 -15.43 6.85 10.27
N VAL A 279 -16.53 6.18 10.62
CA VAL A 279 -16.64 5.39 11.88
C VAL A 279 -15.62 4.25 11.89
N GLY A 280 -15.43 3.57 10.76
CA GLY A 280 -14.40 2.54 10.61
C GLY A 280 -12.99 3.07 10.83
N ALA A 281 -12.64 4.19 10.18
CA ALA A 281 -11.34 4.84 10.33
C ALA A 281 -11.09 5.31 11.78
N PHE A 282 -12.11 5.87 12.43
CA PHE A 282 -12.05 6.30 13.82
C PHE A 282 -11.81 5.13 14.77
N ALA A 283 -12.53 4.03 14.60
CA ALA A 283 -12.37 2.83 15.42
C ALA A 283 -10.96 2.22 15.31
N VAL A 284 -10.40 2.16 14.10
CA VAL A 284 -9.03 1.69 13.88
C VAL A 284 -8.00 2.63 14.50
N SER A 285 -8.21 3.94 14.41
CA SER A 285 -7.32 4.92 15.04
C SER A 285 -7.28 4.78 16.55
N LEU A 286 -8.44 4.55 17.18
CA LEU A 286 -8.50 4.26 18.63
C LEU A 286 -7.77 2.96 18.97
N TYR A 287 -7.99 1.91 18.18
CA TYR A 287 -7.31 0.63 18.37
C TYR A 287 -5.79 0.77 18.23
N GLY A 288 -5.30 1.49 17.21
CA GLY A 288 -3.87 1.75 17.02
C GLY A 288 -3.25 2.54 18.17
N ASN A 289 -3.95 3.53 18.72
CA ASN A 289 -3.48 4.28 19.88
C ASN A 289 -3.40 3.42 21.16
N LEU A 290 -4.32 2.45 21.33
CA LEU A 290 -4.26 1.49 22.42
C LEU A 290 -3.06 0.54 22.26
N PHE A 291 -2.82 0.07 21.04
CA PHE A 291 -1.67 -0.78 20.74
C PHE A 291 -0.32 -0.10 21.02
N ASN A 292 -0.16 1.18 20.70
CA ASN A 292 1.06 1.93 20.99
C ASN A 292 1.35 2.16 22.48
N ARG A 293 0.36 1.92 23.35
CA ARG A 293 0.51 2.06 24.81
C ARG A 293 0.80 0.73 25.52
N LEU A 294 0.65 -0.39 24.81
CA LEU A 294 0.90 -1.75 25.29
C LEU A 294 2.32 -2.20 24.92
#